data_df0c42d7de4dbfb51eb10c094bdd4f97
#
_entry.id   df0c42d7de4dbfb51eb10c094bdd4f97
#
_cell.length_a   1.000
_cell.length_b   1.000
_cell.length_c   1.000
_cell.angle_alpha   90.00
_cell.angle_beta   90.00
_cell.angle_gamma   90.00
#
_symmetry.space_group_name_H-M   'P 1'
#
loop_
_entity.id
_entity.type
_entity.pdbx_description
1 polymer ?
#
loop_
_entity_poly.entity_id
_entity_poly.type
_entity_poly.pdbx_seq_one_letter_code
_entity_poly.pdbx_strand_id
1 'polypeptide(L)'
;FLQFFDQRMDFLSPHCGLIHIIRLQRILCDVALHPIQSLYHQLVMTIRMFLLLSLVSSLSAGERRVSFRYEVLPLLTRQGCNAGTCHGSPSGKAGFALSLFAFDAPADHLTLTHELAGRRVDRFDPDLSLILRKPSNALSHRGGLKLPKSGREYQIIRQWISEGCLMDSDDTPACTSIEMEPKGATVLHWPRPTTQLSVKAHFADGSNRDISHLVQYTISDEAIATVTADGRVTGRKRGQAAVMVRYIEHVVARAFTFVKPVPDFQWANPPVANFVDKKVHAKLREMYFLPSGLCTDGEFVRRVHLDVIGQLPTVGETKEFLSDKSVDKRALMIDALMERPEYAPYWAQKWGDLLRLKPDTLSASG
;
A
#
# COMPACT_ATOMS: atom_id res chain seq x y z
N PHE A 1 -67.34 23.52 42.94
CA PHE A 1 -68.19 23.03 41.83
C PHE A 1 -69.12 21.89 42.22
N LEU A 2 -69.31 21.61 43.50
CA LEU A 2 -70.12 20.54 44.03
C LEU A 2 -71.29 21.07 44.92
N GLN A 3 -71.65 22.36 44.81
CA GLN A 3 -72.71 22.95 45.64
C GLN A 3 -73.78 23.67 44.85
N PHE A 4 -74.09 23.33 43.61
CA PHE A 4 -75.09 23.98 42.80
C PHE A 4 -76.07 23.00 42.12
N PHE A 5 -76.31 21.76 42.68
CA PHE A 5 -77.14 20.78 42.02
C PHE A 5 -78.19 20.11 43.01
N ASP A 6 -78.60 20.81 44.03
CA ASP A 6 -79.53 20.22 44.98
C ASP A 6 -80.84 21.03 45.15
N GLN A 7 -81.38 21.61 44.09
CA GLN A 7 -82.78 22.07 44.05
C GLN A 7 -83.31 22.14 42.63
N ARG A 8 -83.87 21.07 42.11
CA ARG A 8 -84.93 20.85 41.11
C ARG A 8 -84.91 19.44 40.52
N MET A 9 -85.38 18.50 41.29
CA MET A 9 -85.76 17.21 40.76
C MET A 9 -87.13 16.85 41.27
N ASP A 10 -88.17 17.51 40.70
CA ASP A 10 -89.53 16.99 40.67
C ASP A 10 -90.08 17.21 39.25
N PHE A 11 -90.72 16.14 38.71
CA PHE A 11 -91.37 16.05 37.40
C PHE A 11 -90.48 15.85 36.15
N LEU A 12 -90.05 14.62 35.97
CA LEU A 12 -89.84 14.13 34.57
C LEU A 12 -90.12 12.60 34.54
N SER A 13 -91.02 12.16 33.66
CA SER A 13 -91.41 10.79 33.42
C SER A 13 -90.26 9.84 33.11
N PRO A 14 -90.39 8.51 33.38
CA PRO A 14 -89.25 7.55 33.22
C PRO A 14 -88.64 7.40 31.82
N HIS A 15 -89.30 7.89 30.76
CA HIS A 15 -88.81 7.81 29.40
C HIS A 15 -87.81 8.92 28.99
N CYS A 16 -87.76 9.99 29.75
CA CYS A 16 -86.88 11.11 29.41
C CYS A 16 -85.45 10.91 29.98
N GLY A 17 -85.28 10.17 31.06
CA GLY A 17 -83.95 9.88 31.66
C GLY A 17 -83.04 9.01 30.83
N LEU A 18 -83.58 8.05 30.08
CA LEU A 18 -82.77 7.10 29.28
C LEU A 18 -82.16 7.77 28.05
N ILE A 19 -82.86 8.73 27.44
CA ILE A 19 -82.32 9.48 26.26
C ILE A 19 -81.22 10.43 26.70
N HIS A 20 -81.26 11.03 27.87
CA HIS A 20 -80.18 11.87 28.37
C HIS A 20 -78.98 11.08 28.79
N ILE A 21 -79.08 9.90 29.34
CA ILE A 21 -77.96 9.02 29.70
C ILE A 21 -77.23 8.54 28.42
N ILE A 22 -77.98 8.15 27.39
CA ILE A 22 -77.39 7.73 26.11
C ILE A 22 -76.68 8.90 25.37
N ARG A 23 -77.28 10.13 25.47
CA ARG A 23 -76.56 11.32 24.91
C ARG A 23 -75.35 11.67 25.71
N LEU A 24 -75.29 11.62 27.02
CA LEU A 24 -74.10 11.87 27.83
C LEU A 24 -73.04 10.80 27.61
N GLN A 25 -73.40 9.51 27.49
CA GLN A 25 -72.45 8.46 27.17
C GLN A 25 -71.82 8.64 25.76
N ARG A 26 -72.59 9.07 24.75
CA ARG A 26 -72.03 9.41 23.43
C ARG A 26 -71.11 10.58 23.52
N ILE A 27 -71.44 11.67 24.19
CA ILE A 27 -70.58 12.85 24.35
C ILE A 27 -69.29 12.49 25.13
N LEU A 28 -69.40 11.65 26.18
CA LEU A 28 -68.19 11.21 26.92
C LEU A 28 -67.32 10.26 26.12
N CYS A 29 -67.84 9.38 25.27
CA CYS A 29 -67.11 8.56 24.36
C CYS A 29 -66.46 9.38 23.28
N ASP A 30 -67.10 10.36 22.67
CA ASP A 30 -66.52 11.22 21.63
C ASP A 30 -65.43 12.14 22.20
N VAL A 31 -65.59 12.68 23.40
CA VAL A 31 -64.58 13.52 24.07
C VAL A 31 -63.35 12.71 24.54
N ALA A 32 -63.56 11.45 24.96
CA ALA A 32 -62.46 10.58 25.42
C ALA A 32 -61.71 9.91 24.27
N LEU A 33 -62.36 9.62 23.14
CA LEU A 33 -61.73 8.92 22.00
C LEU A 33 -61.05 9.86 21.01
N HIS A 34 -61.46 11.13 20.90
CA HIS A 34 -60.84 12.10 19.99
C HIS A 34 -59.35 12.35 20.24
N PRO A 35 -58.89 12.56 21.48
CA PRO A 35 -57.45 12.74 21.72
C PRO A 35 -56.64 11.48 21.46
N ILE A 36 -57.20 10.30 21.71
CA ILE A 36 -56.55 9.01 21.50
C ILE A 36 -56.42 8.72 19.99
N GLN A 37 -57.44 8.99 19.20
CA GLN A 37 -57.37 8.86 17.74
C GLN A 37 -56.40 9.86 17.13
N SER A 38 -56.33 11.10 17.60
CA SER A 38 -55.36 12.10 17.15
C SER A 38 -53.92 11.68 17.46
N LEU A 39 -53.65 11.18 18.66
CA LEU A 39 -52.37 10.64 19.06
C LEU A 39 -51.96 9.41 18.24
N TYR A 40 -52.89 8.50 17.97
CA TYR A 40 -52.68 7.34 17.12
C TYR A 40 -52.31 7.74 15.69
N HIS A 41 -53.04 8.68 15.09
CA HIS A 41 -52.72 9.19 13.75
C HIS A 41 -51.37 9.90 13.71
N GLN A 42 -51.03 10.69 14.71
CA GLN A 42 -49.70 11.32 14.81
C GLN A 42 -48.57 10.28 14.95
N LEU A 43 -48.76 9.26 15.78
CA LEU A 43 -47.80 8.19 15.98
C LEU A 43 -47.62 7.36 14.70
N VAL A 44 -48.69 7.01 14.00
CA VAL A 44 -48.63 6.28 12.72
C VAL A 44 -47.97 7.11 11.62
N MET A 45 -48.24 8.41 11.56
CA MET A 45 -47.60 9.31 10.60
C MET A 45 -46.09 9.49 10.90
N THR A 46 -45.71 9.61 12.17
CA THR A 46 -44.28 9.68 12.52
C THR A 46 -43.54 8.37 12.24
N ILE A 47 -44.13 7.22 12.53
CA ILE A 47 -43.54 5.92 12.20
C ILE A 47 -43.45 5.74 10.68
N ARG A 48 -44.45 6.13 9.90
CA ARG A 48 -44.39 6.09 8.44
C ARG A 48 -43.31 7.03 7.88
N MET A 49 -43.17 8.21 8.45
CA MET A 49 -42.13 9.17 8.06
C MET A 49 -40.71 8.67 8.39
N PHE A 50 -40.52 8.04 9.57
CA PHE A 50 -39.26 7.38 9.92
C PHE A 50 -38.94 6.19 9.02
N LEU A 51 -39.92 5.37 8.67
CA LEU A 51 -39.78 4.26 7.74
C LEU A 51 -39.43 4.76 6.31
N LEU A 52 -40.08 5.83 5.86
CA LEU A 52 -39.77 6.46 4.57
C LEU A 52 -38.35 7.11 4.56
N LEU A 53 -37.97 7.79 5.64
CA LEU A 53 -36.61 8.34 5.78
C LEU A 53 -35.57 7.22 5.81
N SER A 54 -35.79 6.12 6.52
CA SER A 54 -34.86 4.98 6.55
C SER A 54 -34.77 4.27 5.19
N LEU A 55 -35.89 4.20 4.44
CA LEU A 55 -35.86 3.66 3.06
C LEU A 55 -35.09 4.56 2.09
N VAL A 56 -35.19 5.88 2.20
CA VAL A 56 -34.46 6.84 1.39
C VAL A 56 -32.96 6.81 1.73
N SER A 57 -32.60 6.64 2.99
CA SER A 57 -31.19 6.47 3.40
C SER A 57 -30.55 5.18 2.88
N SER A 58 -31.34 4.14 2.66
CA SER A 58 -30.86 2.86 2.10
C SER A 58 -30.67 2.89 0.58
N LEU A 59 -31.29 3.85 -0.14
CA LEU A 59 -31.14 3.98 -1.58
C LEU A 59 -29.93 4.84 -2.01
N SER A 60 -29.23 5.48 -1.08
CA SER A 60 -28.07 6.36 -1.39
C SER A 60 -26.71 5.72 -1.18
N ALA A 61 -26.62 4.43 -0.90
CA ALA A 61 -25.39 3.69 -1.08
C ALA A 61 -25.24 3.39 -2.58
N GLY A 62 -24.93 4.40 -3.38
CA GLY A 62 -24.56 4.22 -4.79
C GLY A 62 -23.50 3.13 -4.85
N GLU A 63 -23.74 2.06 -5.61
CA GLU A 63 -22.72 1.03 -5.84
C GLU A 63 -21.45 1.74 -6.27
N ARG A 64 -20.41 1.60 -5.44
CA ARG A 64 -19.11 2.20 -5.72
C ARG A 64 -18.58 1.61 -7.02
N ARG A 65 -18.45 2.44 -8.05
CA ARG A 65 -17.86 2.07 -9.34
C ARG A 65 -16.38 1.71 -9.17
N VAL A 66 -15.93 0.79 -10.00
CA VAL A 66 -14.51 0.43 -10.06
C VAL A 66 -13.71 1.57 -10.64
N SER A 67 -12.71 2.03 -9.91
CA SER A 67 -11.79 3.07 -10.33
C SER A 67 -10.78 2.49 -11.33
N PHE A 68 -10.64 3.14 -12.48
CA PHE A 68 -9.61 2.76 -13.44
C PHE A 68 -8.21 3.02 -12.87
N ARG A 69 -7.98 4.24 -12.37
CA ARG A 69 -6.68 4.68 -11.85
C ARG A 69 -6.27 3.93 -10.58
N TYR A 70 -7.23 3.71 -9.67
CA TYR A 70 -6.93 3.21 -8.33
C TYR A 70 -7.22 1.72 -8.11
N GLU A 71 -7.81 1.03 -9.10
CA GLU A 71 -8.06 -0.41 -9.01
C GLU A 71 -7.59 -1.16 -10.25
N VAL A 72 -7.99 -0.77 -11.47
CA VAL A 72 -7.63 -1.49 -12.70
C VAL A 72 -6.13 -1.38 -12.98
N LEU A 73 -5.57 -0.17 -13.03
CA LEU A 73 -4.15 0.04 -13.31
C LEU A 73 -3.21 -0.62 -12.28
N PRO A 74 -3.46 -0.49 -10.97
CA PRO A 74 -2.66 -1.23 -9.97
C PRO A 74 -2.70 -2.73 -10.16
N LEU A 75 -3.84 -3.31 -10.52
CA LEU A 75 -3.94 -4.75 -10.81
C LEU A 75 -3.09 -5.14 -12.03
N LEU A 76 -3.11 -4.34 -13.11
CA LEU A 76 -2.24 -4.59 -14.27
C LEU A 76 -0.77 -4.49 -13.91
N THR A 77 -0.39 -3.55 -13.05
CA THR A 77 0.99 -3.41 -12.53
C THR A 77 1.38 -4.60 -11.67
N ARG A 78 0.52 -4.99 -10.74
CA ARG A 78 0.73 -6.15 -9.85
C ARG A 78 0.93 -7.45 -10.64
N GLN A 79 0.18 -7.65 -11.72
CA GLN A 79 0.30 -8.81 -12.60
C GLN A 79 1.49 -8.71 -13.58
N GLY A 80 2.22 -7.58 -13.57
CA GLY A 80 3.36 -7.33 -14.44
C GLY A 80 2.99 -7.02 -15.89
N CYS A 81 1.71 -6.72 -16.18
CA CYS A 81 1.25 -6.47 -17.54
C CYS A 81 1.94 -5.25 -18.16
N ASN A 82 2.13 -4.18 -17.41
CA ASN A 82 2.80 -2.94 -17.81
C ASN A 82 4.28 -2.87 -17.38
N ALA A 83 4.91 -4.00 -17.08
CA ALA A 83 6.36 -4.07 -16.92
C ALA A 83 7.08 -3.97 -18.27
N GLY A 84 8.34 -3.49 -18.27
CA GLY A 84 9.13 -3.32 -19.50
C GLY A 84 9.36 -4.61 -20.30
N THR A 85 9.31 -5.78 -19.65
CA THR A 85 9.38 -7.09 -20.30
C THR A 85 8.06 -7.53 -20.95
N CYS A 86 6.96 -6.88 -20.63
CA CYS A 86 5.62 -7.15 -21.16
C CYS A 86 5.13 -5.97 -22.00
N HIS A 87 4.04 -5.30 -21.61
CA HIS A 87 3.44 -4.22 -22.40
C HIS A 87 3.92 -2.83 -22.01
N GLY A 88 4.79 -2.68 -21.01
CA GLY A 88 5.35 -1.41 -20.54
C GLY A 88 6.60 -0.92 -21.28
N SER A 89 7.06 -1.62 -22.34
CA SER A 89 8.09 -1.11 -23.23
C SER A 89 7.51 -0.08 -24.21
N PRO A 90 8.32 0.87 -24.74
CA PRO A 90 7.82 1.90 -25.68
C PRO A 90 7.09 1.32 -26.90
N SER A 91 7.53 0.18 -27.41
CA SER A 91 6.88 -0.51 -28.54
C SER A 91 5.74 -1.46 -28.10
N GLY A 92 5.61 -1.72 -26.80
CA GLY A 92 4.70 -2.72 -26.26
C GLY A 92 4.97 -4.13 -26.79
N LYS A 93 3.93 -4.96 -26.81
CA LYS A 93 3.97 -6.30 -27.43
C LYS A 93 2.68 -6.54 -28.23
N ALA A 94 2.84 -6.99 -29.46
CA ALA A 94 1.73 -7.28 -30.38
C ALA A 94 0.77 -6.09 -30.58
N GLY A 95 1.31 -4.87 -30.71
CA GLY A 95 0.55 -3.65 -30.88
C GLY A 95 -0.23 -3.21 -29.62
N PHE A 96 0.13 -3.70 -28.46
CA PHE A 96 -0.41 -3.26 -27.18
C PHE A 96 0.72 -2.74 -26.31
N ALA A 97 0.76 -1.41 -26.11
CA ALA A 97 1.69 -0.73 -25.24
C ALA A 97 0.92 -0.07 -24.11
N LEU A 98 1.42 -0.23 -22.88
CA LEU A 98 0.95 0.46 -21.69
C LEU A 98 2.08 1.34 -21.16
N SER A 99 1.74 2.37 -20.43
CA SER A 99 2.74 3.16 -19.72
C SER A 99 3.46 2.33 -18.65
N LEU A 100 4.75 2.54 -18.47
CA LEU A 100 5.55 1.78 -17.52
C LEU A 100 5.02 2.01 -16.10
N PHE A 101 4.60 0.95 -15.41
CA PHE A 101 4.03 0.97 -14.05
C PHE A 101 2.84 1.93 -13.88
N ALA A 102 2.02 2.10 -14.93
CA ALA A 102 0.84 2.96 -14.93
C ALA A 102 1.16 4.46 -14.74
N PHE A 103 2.28 4.91 -15.29
CA PHE A 103 2.73 6.30 -15.21
C PHE A 103 1.76 7.28 -15.87
N ASP A 104 1.12 6.88 -16.98
CA ASP A 104 0.19 7.71 -17.77
C ASP A 104 -1.18 7.04 -17.86
N ALA A 105 -2.01 7.26 -16.84
CA ALA A 105 -3.33 6.67 -16.76
C ALA A 105 -4.27 7.07 -17.92
N PRO A 106 -4.31 8.34 -18.41
CA PRO A 106 -5.09 8.71 -19.58
C PRO A 106 -4.66 7.97 -20.86
N ALA A 107 -3.36 7.87 -21.13
CA ALA A 107 -2.85 7.12 -22.29
C ALA A 107 -3.19 5.64 -22.21
N ASP A 108 -3.02 5.02 -21.02
CA ASP A 108 -3.39 3.63 -20.79
C ASP A 108 -4.89 3.37 -21.01
N HIS A 109 -5.74 4.28 -20.56
CA HIS A 109 -7.18 4.19 -20.76
C HIS A 109 -7.55 4.24 -22.25
N LEU A 110 -6.99 5.19 -23.01
CA LEU A 110 -7.18 5.30 -24.46
C LEU A 110 -6.69 4.05 -25.19
N THR A 111 -5.52 3.57 -24.83
CA THR A 111 -4.95 2.33 -25.37
C THR A 111 -5.88 1.13 -25.15
N LEU A 112 -6.45 0.99 -23.97
CA LEU A 112 -7.35 -0.12 -23.67
C LEU A 112 -8.71 0.00 -24.36
N THR A 113 -9.28 1.19 -24.42
CA THR A 113 -10.70 1.38 -24.76
C THR A 113 -10.95 1.87 -26.18
N HIS A 114 -10.00 2.53 -26.83
CA HIS A 114 -10.20 3.19 -28.13
C HIS A 114 -9.26 2.69 -29.23
N GLU A 115 -8.00 2.43 -28.94
CA GLU A 115 -7.07 1.99 -29.98
C GLU A 115 -7.53 0.71 -30.68
N LEU A 116 -7.22 0.63 -31.99
CA LEU A 116 -7.62 -0.49 -32.84
C LEU A 116 -9.13 -0.76 -32.78
N ALA A 117 -9.94 0.32 -32.82
CA ALA A 117 -11.39 0.28 -32.73
C ALA A 117 -11.91 -0.36 -31.42
N GLY A 118 -11.19 -0.18 -30.30
CA GLY A 118 -11.60 -0.67 -28.98
C GLY A 118 -11.58 -2.19 -28.83
N ARG A 119 -10.93 -2.92 -29.73
CA ARG A 119 -10.95 -4.41 -29.79
C ARG A 119 -10.50 -5.11 -28.51
N ARG A 120 -9.88 -4.38 -27.53
CA ARG A 120 -9.36 -4.97 -26.30
C ARG A 120 -10.42 -5.17 -25.24
N VAL A 121 -11.53 -4.42 -25.32
CA VAL A 121 -12.66 -4.52 -24.41
C VAL A 121 -13.96 -4.73 -25.17
N ASP A 122 -14.83 -5.59 -24.66
CA ASP A 122 -16.19 -5.77 -25.13
C ASP A 122 -17.13 -5.36 -24.01
N ARG A 123 -17.87 -4.23 -24.23
CA ARG A 123 -18.76 -3.65 -23.22
C ARG A 123 -20.12 -4.35 -23.15
N PHE A 124 -20.46 -5.14 -24.18
CA PHE A 124 -21.71 -5.91 -24.23
C PHE A 124 -21.57 -7.27 -23.53
N ASP A 125 -20.43 -7.92 -23.75
CA ASP A 125 -20.05 -9.14 -23.05
C ASP A 125 -18.61 -9.02 -22.52
N PRO A 126 -18.44 -8.55 -21.29
CA PRO A 126 -17.11 -8.37 -20.69
C PRO A 126 -16.21 -9.61 -20.78
N ASP A 127 -16.76 -10.82 -20.71
CA ASP A 127 -16.01 -12.06 -20.77
C ASP A 127 -15.42 -12.36 -22.17
N LEU A 128 -15.86 -11.65 -23.21
CA LEU A 128 -15.28 -11.69 -24.56
C LEU A 128 -14.10 -10.73 -24.74
N SER A 129 -13.85 -9.82 -23.78
CA SER A 129 -12.76 -8.84 -23.83
C SER A 129 -11.39 -9.51 -23.92
N LEU A 130 -10.53 -9.05 -24.85
CA LEU A 130 -9.17 -9.57 -25.00
C LEU A 130 -8.30 -9.33 -23.75
N ILE A 131 -8.54 -8.21 -23.03
CA ILE A 131 -7.85 -7.90 -21.78
C ILE A 131 -8.15 -8.92 -20.66
N LEU A 132 -9.23 -9.68 -20.75
CA LEU A 132 -9.57 -10.78 -19.86
C LEU A 132 -9.19 -12.15 -20.45
N ARG A 133 -9.50 -12.38 -21.71
CA ARG A 133 -9.33 -13.70 -22.34
C ARG A 133 -7.88 -14.12 -22.51
N LYS A 134 -7.00 -13.16 -22.86
CA LYS A 134 -5.57 -13.48 -23.03
C LYS A 134 -4.89 -13.82 -21.70
N PRO A 135 -4.92 -12.97 -20.67
CA PRO A 135 -4.24 -13.28 -19.41
C PRO A 135 -4.91 -14.38 -18.58
N SER A 136 -6.16 -14.78 -18.91
CA SER A 136 -6.81 -15.97 -18.32
C SER A 136 -6.51 -17.27 -19.08
N ASN A 137 -5.69 -17.22 -20.13
CA ASN A 137 -5.41 -18.34 -21.03
C ASN A 137 -6.65 -18.90 -21.76
N ALA A 138 -7.79 -18.19 -21.78
CA ALA A 138 -8.91 -18.52 -22.66
C ALA A 138 -8.56 -18.31 -24.15
N LEU A 139 -7.54 -17.49 -24.41
CA LEU A 139 -6.83 -17.35 -25.68
C LEU A 139 -5.33 -17.45 -25.43
N SER A 140 -4.58 -17.91 -26.43
CA SER A 140 -3.12 -18.03 -26.34
C SER A 140 -2.48 -16.69 -25.91
N HIS A 141 -1.67 -16.74 -24.86
CA HIS A 141 -0.97 -15.59 -24.29
C HIS A 141 0.46 -15.96 -23.89
N ARG A 142 1.45 -15.38 -24.55
CA ARG A 142 2.87 -15.67 -24.27
C ARG A 142 3.31 -15.27 -22.85
N GLY A 143 2.57 -14.36 -22.19
CA GLY A 143 2.76 -13.98 -20.78
C GLY A 143 2.26 -15.02 -19.77
N GLY A 144 1.63 -16.10 -20.22
CA GLY A 144 1.05 -17.14 -19.38
C GLY A 144 -0.24 -16.71 -18.66
N LEU A 145 -0.67 -17.52 -17.71
CA LEU A 145 -1.83 -17.25 -16.86
C LEU A 145 -1.50 -16.13 -15.85
N LYS A 146 -2.18 -15.01 -15.96
CA LYS A 146 -2.04 -13.84 -15.09
C LYS A 146 -3.32 -13.50 -14.31
N LEU A 147 -4.49 -13.74 -14.95
CA LEU A 147 -5.80 -13.43 -14.40
C LEU A 147 -6.69 -14.68 -14.43
N PRO A 148 -6.59 -15.59 -13.44
CA PRO A 148 -7.53 -16.71 -13.35
C PRO A 148 -8.98 -16.21 -13.26
N LYS A 149 -9.92 -16.83 -13.98
CA LYS A 149 -11.34 -16.41 -14.00
C LYS A 149 -11.99 -16.37 -12.62
N SER A 150 -11.58 -17.25 -11.71
CA SER A 150 -12.03 -17.30 -10.32
C SER A 150 -11.35 -16.26 -9.43
N GLY A 151 -10.33 -15.56 -9.94
CA GLY A 151 -9.55 -14.58 -9.18
C GLY A 151 -10.31 -13.27 -9.02
N ARG A 152 -10.09 -12.62 -7.88
CA ARG A 152 -10.65 -11.28 -7.57
C ARG A 152 -10.26 -10.24 -8.61
N GLU A 153 -9.02 -10.30 -9.09
CA GLU A 153 -8.47 -9.38 -10.09
C GLU A 153 -9.24 -9.45 -11.42
N TYR A 154 -9.59 -10.66 -11.86
CA TYR A 154 -10.42 -10.86 -13.03
C TYR A 154 -11.79 -10.22 -12.85
N GLN A 155 -12.42 -10.42 -11.68
CA GLN A 155 -13.76 -9.89 -11.40
C GLN A 155 -13.77 -8.36 -11.33
N ILE A 156 -12.74 -7.73 -10.77
CA ILE A 156 -12.63 -6.27 -10.73
C ILE A 156 -12.52 -5.70 -12.15
N ILE A 157 -11.66 -6.24 -13.00
CA ILE A 157 -11.52 -5.77 -14.39
C ILE A 157 -12.81 -6.04 -15.17
N ARG A 158 -13.44 -7.19 -14.98
CA ARG A 158 -14.71 -7.54 -15.59
C ARG A 158 -15.82 -6.55 -15.20
N GLN A 159 -15.89 -6.22 -13.92
CA GLN A 159 -16.85 -5.23 -13.41
C GLN A 159 -16.60 -3.85 -14.04
N TRP A 160 -15.36 -3.35 -14.08
CA TRP A 160 -15.02 -2.11 -14.75
C TRP A 160 -15.49 -2.07 -16.21
N ILE A 161 -15.33 -3.18 -16.94
CA ILE A 161 -15.81 -3.28 -18.32
C ILE A 161 -17.34 -3.22 -18.37
N SER A 162 -18.05 -3.93 -17.49
CA SER A 162 -19.52 -3.93 -17.43
C SER A 162 -20.10 -2.56 -17.04
N GLU A 163 -19.35 -1.76 -16.29
CA GLU A 163 -19.69 -0.38 -15.93
C GLU A 163 -19.39 0.63 -17.06
N GLY A 164 -18.94 0.15 -18.24
CA GLY A 164 -18.72 0.97 -19.44
C GLY A 164 -17.28 1.41 -19.66
N CYS A 165 -16.30 0.84 -18.96
CA CYS A 165 -14.88 1.21 -19.07
C CYS A 165 -14.63 2.69 -18.78
N LEU A 166 -15.23 3.21 -17.71
CA LEU A 166 -15.14 4.62 -17.39
C LEU A 166 -13.74 4.98 -16.84
N MET A 167 -13.28 6.17 -17.23
CA MET A 167 -12.17 6.86 -16.57
C MET A 167 -12.67 7.49 -15.27
N ASP A 168 -11.79 7.62 -14.29
CA ASP A 168 -12.10 8.36 -13.07
C ASP A 168 -12.37 9.83 -13.39
N SER A 169 -13.32 10.45 -12.69
CA SER A 169 -13.61 11.88 -12.84
C SER A 169 -12.53 12.74 -12.18
N ASP A 170 -12.45 14.00 -12.59
CA ASP A 170 -11.50 14.97 -12.01
C ASP A 170 -11.72 15.19 -10.50
N ASP A 171 -12.95 14.95 -10.01
CA ASP A 171 -13.31 15.03 -8.60
C ASP A 171 -12.89 13.80 -7.79
N THR A 172 -12.35 12.76 -8.44
CA THR A 172 -11.90 11.56 -7.73
C THR A 172 -10.72 11.91 -6.83
N PRO A 173 -10.82 11.71 -5.50
CA PRO A 173 -9.75 12.07 -4.57
C PRO A 173 -8.42 11.41 -4.94
N ALA A 174 -7.36 12.23 -5.02
CA ALA A 174 -6.02 11.74 -5.31
C ALA A 174 -5.47 10.91 -4.13
N CYS A 175 -4.77 9.82 -4.43
CA CYS A 175 -3.98 9.12 -3.43
C CYS A 175 -2.79 10.01 -3.04
N THR A 176 -2.64 10.31 -1.76
CA THR A 176 -1.59 11.20 -1.23
C THR A 176 -0.42 10.44 -0.63
N SER A 177 -0.66 9.25 -0.12
CA SER A 177 0.38 8.39 0.47
C SER A 177 -0.10 6.96 0.64
N ILE A 178 0.86 6.05 0.83
CA ILE A 178 0.59 4.67 1.25
C ILE A 178 1.34 4.35 2.54
N GLU A 179 0.74 3.52 3.36
CA GLU A 179 1.30 3.05 4.63
C GLU A 179 1.34 1.52 4.65
N MET A 180 2.47 0.95 5.06
CA MET A 180 2.66 -0.49 5.19
C MET A 180 2.77 -0.90 6.67
N GLU A 181 1.98 -1.89 7.08
CA GLU A 181 2.06 -2.52 8.39
C GLU A 181 2.73 -3.91 8.29
N PRO A 182 3.49 -4.33 9.32
CA PRO A 182 3.79 -3.63 10.57
C PRO A 182 4.71 -2.41 10.37
N LYS A 183 4.55 -1.38 11.24
CA LYS A 183 5.39 -0.17 11.22
C LYS A 183 6.77 -0.44 11.82
N GLY A 184 7.78 0.31 11.37
CA GLY A 184 9.14 0.28 11.92
C GLY A 184 9.98 -0.93 11.50
N ALA A 185 11.15 -1.08 12.11
CA ALA A 185 12.03 -2.22 11.87
C ALA A 185 11.41 -3.49 12.47
N THR A 186 11.23 -4.50 11.63
CA THR A 186 10.61 -5.76 12.03
C THR A 186 11.64 -6.86 12.10
N VAL A 187 11.77 -7.47 13.27
CA VAL A 187 12.63 -8.63 13.51
C VAL A 187 11.77 -9.87 13.64
N LEU A 188 12.04 -10.88 12.81
CA LEU A 188 11.31 -12.13 12.76
C LEU A 188 12.21 -13.29 13.19
N HIS A 189 11.75 -14.07 14.14
CA HIS A 189 12.52 -15.14 14.78
C HIS A 189 12.04 -16.53 14.37
N TRP A 190 13.00 -17.48 14.17
CA TRP A 190 12.67 -18.89 14.09
C TRP A 190 12.09 -19.38 15.42
N PRO A 191 11.16 -20.36 15.41
CA PRO A 191 10.78 -21.22 14.29
C PRO A 191 9.70 -20.62 13.36
N ARG A 192 9.19 -19.42 13.58
CA ARG A 192 8.13 -18.81 12.76
C ARG A 192 8.56 -17.46 12.18
N PRO A 193 9.56 -17.42 11.27
CA PRO A 193 10.05 -16.18 10.69
C PRO A 193 9.11 -15.67 9.58
N THR A 194 7.84 -15.44 9.91
CA THR A 194 6.80 -15.03 8.94
C THR A 194 5.94 -13.91 9.51
N THR A 195 5.49 -13.02 8.62
CA THR A 195 4.52 -11.98 8.93
C THR A 195 3.62 -11.72 7.73
N GLN A 196 2.40 -11.24 7.97
CA GLN A 196 1.48 -10.75 6.95
C GLN A 196 1.59 -9.24 6.89
N LEU A 197 1.77 -8.71 5.68
CA LEU A 197 1.73 -7.28 5.42
C LEU A 197 0.31 -6.84 5.11
N SER A 198 -0.05 -5.65 5.57
CA SER A 198 -1.21 -4.90 5.09
C SER A 198 -0.77 -3.53 4.60
N VAL A 199 -1.47 -3.01 3.59
CA VAL A 199 -1.16 -1.72 2.99
C VAL A 199 -2.42 -0.89 2.91
N LYS A 200 -2.35 0.35 3.41
CA LYS A 200 -3.42 1.34 3.33
C LYS A 200 -3.02 2.48 2.43
N ALA A 201 -3.92 2.93 1.58
CA ALA A 201 -3.81 4.20 0.85
C ALA A 201 -4.59 5.29 1.59
N HIS A 202 -4.03 6.48 1.62
CA HIS A 202 -4.65 7.69 2.12
C HIS A 202 -4.98 8.61 0.95
N PHE A 203 -6.18 9.20 0.96
CA PHE A 203 -6.68 10.04 -0.12
C PHE A 203 -6.86 11.49 0.34
N ALA A 204 -6.90 12.41 -0.63
CA ALA A 204 -6.98 13.85 -0.37
C ALA A 204 -8.29 14.29 0.34
N ASP A 205 -9.34 13.48 0.27
CA ASP A 205 -10.60 13.68 0.99
C ASP A 205 -10.57 13.20 2.45
N GLY A 206 -9.42 12.74 2.94
CA GLY A 206 -9.23 12.15 4.27
C GLY A 206 -9.66 10.69 4.39
N SER A 207 -10.21 10.11 3.33
CA SER A 207 -10.56 8.67 3.33
C SER A 207 -9.30 7.80 3.28
N ASN A 208 -9.42 6.57 3.77
CA ASN A 208 -8.37 5.55 3.63
C ASN A 208 -8.98 4.23 3.19
N ARG A 209 -8.18 3.42 2.48
CA ARG A 209 -8.61 2.12 1.93
C ARG A 209 -7.53 1.08 2.11
N ASP A 210 -7.92 -0.15 2.41
CA ASP A 210 -7.02 -1.30 2.32
C ASP A 210 -6.78 -1.64 0.84
N ILE A 211 -5.53 -1.52 0.43
CA ILE A 211 -5.08 -1.79 -0.93
C ILE A 211 -4.12 -2.99 -0.99
N SER A 212 -4.04 -3.77 0.07
CA SER A 212 -3.11 -4.92 0.17
C SER A 212 -3.21 -5.89 -1.02
N HIS A 213 -4.39 -6.00 -1.61
CA HIS A 213 -4.68 -6.84 -2.77
C HIS A 213 -4.41 -6.16 -4.12
N LEU A 214 -4.11 -4.85 -4.14
CA LEU A 214 -3.87 -4.06 -5.34
C LEU A 214 -2.38 -3.74 -5.55
N VAL A 215 -1.58 -3.83 -4.50
CA VAL A 215 -0.17 -3.44 -4.55
C VAL A 215 0.72 -4.54 -5.13
N GLN A 216 1.85 -4.14 -5.70
CA GLN A 216 2.93 -5.02 -6.08
C GLN A 216 3.92 -5.15 -4.92
N TYR A 217 4.18 -6.37 -4.47
CA TYR A 217 5.21 -6.70 -3.49
C TYR A 217 6.46 -7.21 -4.18
N THR A 218 7.62 -6.71 -3.79
CA THR A 218 8.93 -7.21 -4.22
C THR A 218 9.87 -7.30 -3.02
N ILE A 219 10.90 -8.13 -3.13
CA ILE A 219 11.90 -8.30 -2.07
C ILE A 219 13.31 -8.15 -2.64
N SER A 220 14.20 -7.55 -1.87
CA SER A 220 15.57 -7.25 -2.30
C SER A 220 16.47 -8.48 -2.42
N ASP A 221 16.20 -9.55 -1.65
CA ASP A 221 16.99 -10.77 -1.66
C ASP A 221 16.11 -12.01 -1.37
N GLU A 222 15.77 -12.74 -2.42
CA GLU A 222 14.98 -13.98 -2.35
C GLU A 222 15.70 -15.13 -1.68
N ALA A 223 17.02 -15.09 -1.57
CA ALA A 223 17.77 -16.09 -0.83
C ALA A 223 17.61 -15.94 0.70
N ILE A 224 17.30 -14.72 1.17
CA ILE A 224 17.07 -14.44 2.60
C ILE A 224 15.61 -14.64 2.97
N ALA A 225 14.68 -14.14 2.15
CA ALA A 225 13.26 -14.28 2.41
C ALA A 225 12.44 -14.19 1.12
N THR A 226 11.18 -14.56 1.18
CA THR A 226 10.22 -14.40 0.09
C THR A 226 9.05 -13.56 0.52
N VAL A 227 8.41 -12.89 -0.44
CA VAL A 227 7.12 -12.25 -0.27
C VAL A 227 6.14 -12.80 -1.32
N THR A 228 4.96 -13.19 -0.88
CA THR A 228 3.91 -13.66 -1.79
C THR A 228 3.10 -12.49 -2.35
N ALA A 229 2.31 -12.73 -3.39
CA ALA A 229 1.47 -11.72 -4.00
C ALA A 229 0.38 -11.15 -3.06
N ASP A 230 0.02 -11.88 -2.01
CA ASP A 230 -0.89 -11.46 -0.94
C ASP A 230 -0.18 -10.82 0.27
N GLY A 231 1.14 -10.56 0.15
CA GLY A 231 1.91 -9.83 1.16
C GLY A 231 2.40 -10.68 2.33
N ARG A 232 2.44 -12.00 2.21
CA ARG A 232 3.04 -12.86 3.24
C ARG A 232 4.56 -12.92 3.06
N VAL A 233 5.28 -12.39 4.03
CA VAL A 233 6.75 -12.46 4.10
C VAL A 233 7.16 -13.70 4.87
N THR A 234 8.12 -14.47 4.34
CA THR A 234 8.63 -15.68 4.99
C THR A 234 10.15 -15.73 4.88
N GLY A 235 10.83 -15.79 6.02
CA GLY A 235 12.29 -15.96 6.11
C GLY A 235 12.74 -17.34 5.67
N ARG A 236 13.79 -17.40 4.86
CA ARG A 236 14.44 -18.63 4.39
C ARG A 236 15.74 -18.91 5.14
N LYS A 237 16.52 -17.86 5.38
CA LYS A 237 17.76 -17.94 6.15
C LYS A 237 17.98 -16.68 6.97
N ARG A 238 18.90 -16.75 7.93
CA ARG A 238 19.32 -15.61 8.73
C ARG A 238 19.89 -14.50 7.83
N GLY A 239 19.43 -13.28 8.03
CA GLY A 239 19.86 -12.14 7.22
C GLY A 239 18.88 -10.98 7.31
N GLN A 240 19.05 -10.02 6.44
CA GLN A 240 18.15 -8.88 6.28
C GLN A 240 17.75 -8.73 4.81
N ALA A 241 16.47 -8.53 4.56
CA ALA A 241 15.96 -8.21 3.23
C ALA A 241 14.93 -7.09 3.34
N ALA A 242 14.90 -6.21 2.33
CA ALA A 242 13.90 -5.16 2.25
C ALA A 242 12.71 -5.63 1.39
N VAL A 243 11.51 -5.45 1.90
CA VAL A 243 10.29 -5.58 1.11
C VAL A 243 9.92 -4.19 0.61
N MET A 244 9.67 -4.09 -0.67
CA MET A 244 9.19 -2.89 -1.34
C MET A 244 7.76 -3.13 -1.81
N VAL A 245 6.91 -2.15 -1.55
CA VAL A 245 5.50 -2.10 -1.97
C VAL A 245 5.33 -0.94 -2.92
N ARG A 246 4.73 -1.22 -4.08
CA ARG A 246 4.38 -0.19 -5.07
C ARG A 246 2.87 -0.14 -5.27
N TYR A 247 2.34 1.06 -5.26
CA TYR A 247 0.97 1.38 -5.64
C TYR A 247 0.97 2.65 -6.47
N ILE A 248 0.75 2.51 -7.77
CA ILE A 248 0.85 3.61 -8.75
C ILE A 248 2.22 4.30 -8.64
N GLU A 249 2.26 5.62 -8.39
CA GLU A 249 3.47 6.41 -8.19
C GLU A 249 4.09 6.25 -6.80
N HIS A 250 3.35 5.73 -5.82
CA HIS A 250 3.82 5.58 -4.44
C HIS A 250 4.62 4.32 -4.22
N VAL A 251 5.76 4.46 -3.56
CA VAL A 251 6.64 3.35 -3.18
C VAL A 251 7.03 3.47 -1.73
N VAL A 252 6.85 2.39 -0.98
CA VAL A 252 7.32 2.27 0.41
C VAL A 252 8.19 1.04 0.51
N ALA A 253 9.38 1.18 1.12
CA ALA A 253 10.28 0.06 1.38
C ALA A 253 10.56 -0.08 2.88
N ARG A 254 10.68 -1.33 3.34
CA ARG A 254 10.99 -1.62 4.75
C ARG A 254 11.89 -2.83 4.88
N ALA A 255 12.88 -2.71 5.75
CA ALA A 255 13.80 -3.80 6.07
C ALA A 255 13.18 -4.75 7.11
N PHE A 256 13.29 -6.05 6.81
CA PHE A 256 12.96 -7.15 7.70
C PHE A 256 14.23 -7.89 8.08
N THR A 257 14.42 -8.12 9.37
CA THR A 257 15.55 -8.88 9.90
C THR A 257 15.07 -10.27 10.30
N PHE A 258 15.73 -11.29 9.80
CA PHE A 258 15.41 -12.69 10.06
C PHE A 258 16.49 -13.29 10.97
N VAL A 259 16.12 -13.63 12.19
CA VAL A 259 17.04 -14.07 13.23
C VAL A 259 16.79 -15.54 13.57
N LYS A 260 17.84 -16.35 13.42
CA LYS A 260 17.86 -17.72 13.89
C LYS A 260 18.83 -17.79 15.07
N PRO A 261 18.37 -18.07 16.28
CA PRO A 261 19.25 -18.22 17.42
C PRO A 261 20.33 -19.28 17.14
N VAL A 262 21.56 -18.98 17.58
CA VAL A 262 22.68 -19.90 17.52
C VAL A 262 22.93 -20.39 18.95
N PRO A 263 22.83 -21.71 19.24
CA PRO A 263 23.16 -22.23 20.54
C PRO A 263 24.59 -21.81 20.95
N ASP A 264 24.77 -21.50 22.21
CA ASP A 264 26.07 -21.14 22.82
C ASP A 264 26.77 -19.94 22.15
N PHE A 265 26.03 -19.07 21.47
CA PHE A 265 26.58 -17.88 20.85
C PHE A 265 27.19 -16.94 21.89
N GLN A 266 28.47 -16.70 21.80
CA GLN A 266 29.19 -15.74 22.62
C GLN A 266 29.65 -14.57 21.77
N TRP A 267 29.29 -13.37 22.18
CA TRP A 267 29.74 -12.15 21.54
C TRP A 267 31.18 -11.84 21.93
N ALA A 268 32.06 -11.67 20.93
CA ALA A 268 33.50 -11.50 21.14
C ALA A 268 33.93 -10.10 21.68
N ASN A 269 32.99 -9.20 21.91
CA ASN A 269 33.25 -7.81 22.34
C ASN A 269 34.35 -7.10 21.55
N PRO A 270 34.27 -7.01 20.20
CA PRO A 270 35.29 -6.38 19.39
C PRO A 270 35.45 -4.89 19.77
N PRO A 271 36.64 -4.31 19.59
CA PRO A 271 36.89 -2.92 19.92
C PRO A 271 35.97 -1.98 19.09
N VAL A 272 35.60 -0.86 19.70
CA VAL A 272 34.74 0.16 19.09
C VAL A 272 35.56 1.42 18.90
N ALA A 273 35.88 1.77 17.64
CA ALA A 273 36.62 2.97 17.32
C ALA A 273 35.71 4.21 17.22
N ASN A 274 34.48 4.03 16.72
CA ASN A 274 33.57 5.16 16.48
C ASN A 274 32.09 4.73 16.58
N PHE A 275 31.18 5.68 16.29
CA PHE A 275 29.73 5.42 16.35
C PHE A 275 29.23 4.42 15.30
N VAL A 276 29.93 4.29 14.16
CA VAL A 276 29.56 3.32 13.11
C VAL A 276 29.75 1.92 13.64
N ASP A 277 30.90 1.63 14.29
CA ASP A 277 31.17 0.33 14.90
C ASP A 277 30.08 -0.04 15.93
N LYS A 278 29.65 0.92 16.76
CA LYS A 278 28.56 0.70 17.73
C LYS A 278 27.29 0.18 17.03
N LYS A 279 26.92 0.80 15.90
CA LYS A 279 25.72 0.42 15.13
C LYS A 279 25.89 -0.93 14.44
N VAL A 280 27.04 -1.15 13.82
CA VAL A 280 27.38 -2.40 13.11
C VAL A 280 27.44 -3.56 14.10
N HIS A 281 28.15 -3.41 15.22
CA HIS A 281 28.28 -4.44 16.26
C HIS A 281 26.92 -4.77 16.90
N ALA A 282 26.08 -3.76 17.16
CA ALA A 282 24.73 -4.01 17.66
C ALA A 282 23.93 -4.88 16.69
N LYS A 283 24.00 -4.56 15.38
CA LYS A 283 23.30 -5.34 14.35
C LYS A 283 23.86 -6.74 14.17
N LEU A 284 25.18 -6.91 14.16
CA LEU A 284 25.82 -8.22 14.08
C LEU A 284 25.43 -9.10 15.28
N ARG A 285 25.44 -8.52 16.49
CA ARG A 285 25.06 -9.22 17.72
C ARG A 285 23.57 -9.64 17.69
N GLU A 286 22.68 -8.75 17.26
CA GLU A 286 21.25 -9.05 17.07
C GLU A 286 21.05 -10.24 16.14
N MET A 287 21.86 -10.32 15.08
CA MET A 287 21.77 -11.37 14.07
C MET A 287 22.60 -12.62 14.39
N TYR A 288 23.24 -12.68 15.54
CA TYR A 288 24.16 -13.78 15.93
C TYR A 288 25.31 -13.98 14.95
N PHE A 289 25.86 -12.89 14.39
CA PHE A 289 27.07 -12.91 13.59
C PHE A 289 28.24 -12.37 14.40
N LEU A 290 29.40 -13.02 14.29
CA LEU A 290 30.66 -12.46 14.77
C LEU A 290 31.30 -11.63 13.65
N PRO A 291 31.93 -10.50 13.95
CA PRO A 291 32.79 -9.84 12.98
C PRO A 291 33.97 -10.75 12.62
N SER A 292 34.44 -10.65 11.38
CA SER A 292 35.68 -11.31 10.97
C SER A 292 36.86 -10.74 11.72
N GLY A 293 37.96 -11.50 11.77
CA GLY A 293 39.25 -10.97 12.24
C GLY A 293 39.79 -9.86 11.38
N LEU A 294 40.82 -9.18 11.85
CA LEU A 294 41.52 -8.16 11.06
C LEU A 294 42.11 -8.78 9.81
N CYS A 295 42.05 -8.05 8.71
CA CYS A 295 42.68 -8.46 7.47
C CYS A 295 44.22 -8.48 7.57
N THR A 296 44.89 -9.27 6.73
CA THR A 296 46.35 -9.29 6.63
C THR A 296 46.85 -7.94 6.12
N ASP A 297 48.15 -7.66 6.31
CA ASP A 297 48.78 -6.44 5.80
C ASP A 297 48.72 -6.33 4.27
N GLY A 298 48.85 -7.47 3.58
CA GLY A 298 48.71 -7.48 2.11
C GLY A 298 47.28 -7.16 1.64
N GLU A 299 46.28 -7.62 2.34
CA GLU A 299 44.89 -7.25 2.09
C GLU A 299 44.60 -5.79 2.48
N PHE A 300 45.18 -5.33 3.60
CA PHE A 300 44.99 -3.97 4.09
C PHE A 300 45.56 -2.94 3.07
N VAL A 301 46.80 -3.08 2.62
CA VAL A 301 47.44 -2.12 1.69
C VAL A 301 46.61 -2.00 0.39
N ARG A 302 46.12 -3.11 -0.14
CA ARG A 302 45.26 -3.09 -1.32
C ARG A 302 43.94 -2.39 -1.05
N ARG A 303 43.25 -2.72 0.04
CA ARG A 303 41.94 -2.16 0.35
C ARG A 303 42.01 -0.69 0.68
N VAL A 304 42.96 -0.25 1.47
CA VAL A 304 43.08 1.15 1.88
C VAL A 304 43.34 2.07 0.67
N HIS A 305 44.16 1.66 -0.29
CA HIS A 305 44.38 2.41 -1.52
C HIS A 305 43.09 2.54 -2.34
N LEU A 306 42.33 1.45 -2.51
CA LEU A 306 41.05 1.47 -3.23
C LEU A 306 39.99 2.30 -2.50
N ASP A 307 39.93 2.20 -1.18
CA ASP A 307 38.89 2.88 -0.39
C ASP A 307 39.19 4.39 -0.25
N VAL A 308 40.45 4.79 -0.16
CA VAL A 308 40.84 6.19 0.07
C VAL A 308 41.05 6.98 -1.22
N ILE A 309 41.71 6.40 -2.23
CA ILE A 309 42.07 7.11 -3.46
C ILE A 309 41.56 6.47 -4.75
N GLY A 310 40.85 5.33 -4.67
CA GLY A 310 40.27 4.63 -5.82
C GLY A 310 41.27 3.95 -6.75
N GLN A 311 42.55 3.82 -6.35
CA GLN A 311 43.61 3.23 -7.15
C GLN A 311 44.24 2.03 -6.46
N LEU A 312 44.95 1.19 -7.21
CA LEU A 312 45.73 0.10 -6.64
C LEU A 312 47.09 0.62 -6.15
N PRO A 313 47.64 0.06 -5.07
CA PRO A 313 49.01 0.35 -4.70
C PRO A 313 49.98 -0.13 -5.79
N THR A 314 51.08 0.58 -5.97
CA THR A 314 52.21 0.12 -6.78
C THR A 314 52.94 -1.05 -6.10
N VAL A 315 53.75 -1.78 -6.86
CA VAL A 315 54.58 -2.85 -6.32
C VAL A 315 55.56 -2.31 -5.27
N GLY A 316 56.10 -1.08 -5.47
CA GLY A 316 57.00 -0.40 -4.54
C GLY A 316 56.30 -0.12 -3.20
N GLU A 317 55.17 0.58 -3.23
CA GLU A 317 54.37 0.91 -2.04
C GLU A 317 53.99 -0.34 -1.27
N THR A 318 53.59 -1.40 -1.99
CA THR A 318 53.22 -2.68 -1.33
C THR A 318 54.42 -3.31 -0.60
N LYS A 319 55.61 -3.36 -1.24
CA LYS A 319 56.85 -3.90 -0.63
C LYS A 319 57.29 -3.09 0.57
N GLU A 320 57.28 -1.77 0.46
CA GLU A 320 57.62 -0.86 1.55
C GLU A 320 56.71 -1.05 2.75
N PHE A 321 55.40 -1.04 2.55
CA PHE A 321 54.43 -1.26 3.61
C PHE A 321 54.55 -2.64 4.29
N LEU A 322 54.80 -3.69 3.52
CA LEU A 322 54.94 -5.05 4.07
C LEU A 322 56.28 -5.21 4.84
N SER A 323 57.33 -4.48 4.46
CA SER A 323 58.61 -4.51 5.18
C SER A 323 58.63 -3.67 6.44
N ASP A 324 57.76 -2.65 6.53
CA ASP A 324 57.62 -1.82 7.72
C ASP A 324 57.11 -2.61 8.92
N LYS A 325 57.80 -2.47 10.06
CA LYS A 325 57.48 -3.13 11.34
C LYS A 325 56.85 -2.21 12.37
N SER A 326 56.56 -0.97 12.00
CA SER A 326 55.95 0.03 12.87
C SER A 326 54.56 -0.42 13.29
N VAL A 327 54.21 -0.18 14.56
CA VAL A 327 52.93 -0.56 15.11
C VAL A 327 51.75 0.24 14.51
N ASP A 328 52.03 1.49 14.15
CA ASP A 328 51.09 2.49 13.64
C ASP A 328 51.12 2.62 12.10
N LYS A 329 51.88 1.75 11.36
CA LYS A 329 52.02 1.82 9.91
C LYS A 329 50.70 1.89 9.15
N ARG A 330 49.63 1.24 9.65
CA ARG A 330 48.30 1.29 9.02
C ARG A 330 47.65 2.67 9.14
N ALA A 331 47.78 3.33 10.27
CA ALA A 331 47.28 4.69 10.49
C ALA A 331 48.06 5.69 9.65
N LEU A 332 49.41 5.61 9.66
CA LEU A 332 50.26 6.45 8.88
C LEU A 332 50.01 6.32 7.35
N MET A 333 49.73 5.11 6.87
CA MET A 333 49.34 4.89 5.48
C MET A 333 48.01 5.57 5.13
N ILE A 334 47.01 5.52 6.01
CA ILE A 334 45.75 6.22 5.77
C ILE A 334 45.98 7.71 5.65
N ASP A 335 46.73 8.31 6.59
CA ASP A 335 47.02 9.74 6.59
C ASP A 335 47.79 10.17 5.32
N ALA A 336 48.81 9.40 4.94
CA ALA A 336 49.57 9.66 3.73
C ALA A 336 48.71 9.57 2.45
N LEU A 337 47.76 8.65 2.38
CA LEU A 337 46.87 8.53 1.22
C LEU A 337 45.87 9.68 1.14
N MET A 338 45.41 10.24 2.27
CA MET A 338 44.48 11.38 2.28
C MET A 338 45.14 12.67 1.80
N GLU A 339 46.49 12.80 1.90
CA GLU A 339 47.25 13.93 1.38
C GLU A 339 47.60 13.82 -0.13
N ARG A 340 47.28 12.69 -0.76
CA ARG A 340 47.57 12.47 -2.17
C ARG A 340 46.64 13.24 -3.10
N PRO A 341 47.14 13.72 -4.27
CA PRO A 341 46.30 14.49 -5.21
C PRO A 341 45.09 13.71 -5.75
N GLU A 342 45.11 12.37 -5.73
CA GLU A 342 44.02 11.52 -6.19
C GLU A 342 42.85 11.48 -5.23
N TYR A 343 43.03 11.82 -3.95
CA TYR A 343 42.01 11.79 -2.93
C TYR A 343 40.76 12.66 -3.25
N ALA A 344 41.02 13.93 -3.54
CA ALA A 344 39.93 14.89 -3.77
C ALA A 344 39.08 14.57 -5.01
N PRO A 345 39.67 14.27 -6.22
CA PRO A 345 38.89 13.87 -7.39
C PRO A 345 38.08 12.59 -7.17
N TYR A 346 38.62 11.59 -6.46
CA TYR A 346 37.94 10.33 -6.17
C TYR A 346 36.72 10.54 -5.31
N TRP A 347 36.83 11.33 -4.24
CA TRP A 347 35.70 11.61 -3.37
C TRP A 347 34.69 12.58 -3.99
N ALA A 348 35.16 13.52 -4.84
CA ALA A 348 34.27 14.36 -5.64
C ALA A 348 33.36 13.52 -6.55
N GLN A 349 33.94 12.50 -7.22
CA GLN A 349 33.19 11.58 -8.05
C GLN A 349 32.17 10.79 -7.20
N LYS A 350 32.57 10.20 -6.08
CA LYS A 350 31.66 9.44 -5.20
C LYS A 350 30.50 10.29 -4.69
N TRP A 351 30.77 11.50 -4.26
CA TRP A 351 29.73 12.44 -3.84
C TRP A 351 28.84 12.87 -5.01
N GLY A 352 29.45 13.08 -6.19
CA GLY A 352 28.73 13.39 -7.41
C GLY A 352 27.72 12.32 -7.78
N ASP A 353 28.10 11.06 -7.73
CA ASP A 353 27.21 9.91 -7.96
C ASP A 353 26.07 9.84 -6.91
N LEU A 354 26.43 10.02 -5.64
CA LEU A 354 25.45 10.02 -4.54
C LEU A 354 24.42 11.15 -4.67
N LEU A 355 24.90 12.34 -5.06
CA LEU A 355 24.07 13.53 -5.28
C LEU A 355 23.39 13.54 -6.67
N ARG A 356 23.68 12.54 -7.51
CA ARG A 356 23.19 12.43 -8.89
C ARG A 356 23.51 13.64 -9.75
N LEU A 357 24.71 14.20 -9.61
CA LEU A 357 25.17 15.31 -10.45
C LEU A 357 25.30 14.83 -11.90
N LYS A 358 24.69 15.58 -12.83
CA LYS A 358 24.81 15.32 -14.26
C LYS A 358 25.78 16.33 -14.88
N PRO A 359 26.59 15.93 -15.88
CA PRO A 359 27.47 16.84 -16.58
C PRO A 359 26.77 18.07 -17.15
N ASP A 360 25.54 17.90 -17.64
CA ASP A 360 24.72 18.96 -18.27
C ASP A 360 24.27 20.06 -17.28
N THR A 361 24.31 19.80 -15.98
CA THR A 361 23.99 20.80 -14.95
C THR A 361 25.18 21.69 -14.57
N LEU A 362 26.40 21.30 -14.94
CA LEU A 362 27.63 22.02 -14.62
C LEU A 362 28.12 22.90 -15.77
N SER A 363 27.56 22.75 -16.99
CA SER A 363 28.00 23.48 -18.19
C SER A 363 27.26 24.80 -18.48
N ALA A 364 26.26 25.19 -17.66
CA ALA A 364 25.37 26.29 -18.00
C ALA A 364 25.71 27.64 -17.37
N SER A 365 26.83 27.80 -16.66
CA SER A 365 27.25 29.09 -16.08
C SER A 365 28.72 29.06 -15.67
N GLY A 366 29.60 29.14 -16.66
CA GLY A 366 31.00 29.51 -16.48
C GLY A 366 31.27 30.82 -17.16
#